data_59722a8710a19c8558026b188a2cf464
#
_entry.id   59722a8710a19c8558026b188a2cf464
#
_cell.length_a   1.000
_cell.length_b   1.000
_cell.length_c   1.000
_cell.angle_alpha   90.00
_cell.angle_beta   90.00
_cell.angle_gamma   90.00
#
_symmetry.space_group_name_H-M   'P 1'
#
loop_
_entity.id
_entity.type
_entity.pdbx_description
1 polymer ?
#
loop_
_entity_poly.entity_id
_entity_poly.type
_entity_poly.pdbx_seq_one_letter_code
_entity_poly.pdbx_strand_id
1 'polypeptide(L)'
;VRRRTADAVVYVEKTPIDSLLSGKYDYHFELSDSSFKPMIHRSKSIFIYNPNIKPEMVAERNIDALSMEFAGVTEELLDEMRQQVEYIITGDERETYKRVKTVEQKRKFFERFWATRGGISARRAYMNKLEEANRRFSQGSTPGYKMDKGRIFIKYGEPQNIERENSSSNQKPYEIWQYENIPGQGNVIFVFADRMGFGRYELIHSTAIGEVHNENWRQVVNQNNNRANRDGF
;
A
#
# COMPACT_ATOMS: atom_id res chain seq x y z
N VAL A 1 -4.28 -30.97 -6.36
CA VAL A 1 -2.86 -31.20 -6.02
C VAL A 1 -2.28 -32.16 -7.06
N ARG A 2 -1.47 -31.67 -8.00
CA ARG A 2 -0.70 -32.53 -8.90
C ARG A 2 0.56 -32.99 -8.18
N ARG A 3 0.75 -34.29 -8.05
CA ARG A 3 2.03 -34.86 -7.59
C ARG A 3 3.12 -34.48 -8.59
N ARG A 4 4.27 -34.05 -8.09
CA ARG A 4 5.45 -33.75 -8.88
C ARG A 4 5.93 -35.03 -9.55
N THR A 5 5.83 -35.08 -10.87
CA THR A 5 6.29 -36.21 -11.70
C THR A 5 7.48 -35.84 -12.60
N ALA A 6 7.94 -34.58 -12.54
CA ALA A 6 9.05 -34.07 -13.32
C ALA A 6 9.85 -33.02 -12.54
N ASP A 7 11.11 -32.82 -12.88
CA ASP A 7 12.01 -31.82 -12.27
C ASP A 7 11.64 -30.39 -12.62
N ALA A 8 10.76 -30.18 -13.61
CA ALA A 8 10.21 -28.89 -14.00
C ALA A 8 8.74 -29.01 -14.38
N VAL A 9 7.94 -28.04 -13.99
CA VAL A 9 6.54 -27.90 -14.42
C VAL A 9 6.42 -26.59 -15.20
N VAL A 10 5.94 -26.70 -16.44
CA VAL A 10 5.61 -25.52 -17.27
C VAL A 10 4.14 -25.20 -17.05
N TYR A 11 3.86 -23.98 -16.61
CA TYR A 11 2.52 -23.43 -16.49
C TYR A 11 2.33 -22.37 -17.58
N VAL A 12 1.25 -22.48 -18.34
CA VAL A 12 0.90 -21.52 -19.39
C VAL A 12 -0.44 -20.90 -19.04
N GLU A 13 -0.48 -19.60 -18.91
CA GLU A 13 -1.67 -18.80 -18.72
C GLU A 13 -1.86 -17.83 -19.88
N LYS A 14 -3.14 -17.61 -20.26
CA LYS A 14 -3.51 -16.61 -21.25
C LYS A 14 -4.23 -15.47 -20.55
N THR A 15 -3.63 -14.32 -20.54
CA THR A 15 -4.24 -13.09 -20.02
C THR A 15 -4.80 -12.28 -21.17
N PRO A 16 -6.12 -12.02 -21.25
CA PRO A 16 -6.69 -11.15 -22.27
C PRO A 16 -6.22 -9.72 -22.06
N ILE A 17 -5.71 -9.10 -23.13
CA ILE A 17 -5.22 -7.71 -23.08
C ILE A 17 -6.07 -6.77 -23.92
N ASP A 18 -7.15 -7.26 -24.53
CA ASP A 18 -7.97 -6.52 -25.49
C ASP A 18 -8.66 -5.29 -24.92
N SER A 19 -8.82 -5.22 -23.59
CA SER A 19 -9.43 -4.11 -22.87
C SER A 19 -8.43 -3.18 -22.18
N LEU A 20 -7.14 -3.49 -22.26
CA LEU A 20 -6.11 -2.72 -21.59
C LEU A 20 -5.66 -1.54 -22.47
N LEU A 21 -5.44 -0.39 -21.85
CA LEU A 21 -4.86 0.79 -22.51
C LEU A 21 -3.42 0.50 -22.98
N SER A 22 -2.96 1.28 -23.95
CA SER A 22 -1.53 1.31 -24.26
C SER A 22 -0.75 1.83 -23.06
N GLY A 23 0.30 1.12 -22.66
CA GLY A 23 1.10 1.51 -21.51
C GLY A 23 2.03 0.42 -20.99
N LYS A 24 2.80 0.80 -19.96
CA LYS A 24 3.65 -0.14 -19.23
C LYS A 24 2.83 -0.78 -18.11
N TYR A 25 2.91 -2.09 -18.02
CA TYR A 25 2.27 -2.90 -16.98
C TYR A 25 3.31 -3.78 -16.32
N ASP A 26 3.16 -4.00 -15.01
CA ASP A 26 3.95 -4.97 -14.28
C ASP A 26 3.10 -6.23 -14.06
N TYR A 27 3.53 -7.32 -14.72
CA TYR A 27 2.90 -8.63 -14.57
C TYR A 27 3.55 -9.33 -13.37
N HIS A 28 2.73 -9.62 -12.37
CA HIS A 28 3.17 -10.29 -11.15
C HIS A 28 2.75 -11.76 -11.20
N PHE A 29 3.71 -12.64 -10.94
CA PHE A 29 3.50 -14.06 -10.78
C PHE A 29 3.85 -14.48 -9.36
N GLU A 30 2.92 -15.15 -8.69
CA GLU A 30 3.12 -15.67 -7.35
C GLU A 30 2.81 -17.16 -7.33
N LEU A 31 3.73 -17.96 -6.80
CA LEU A 31 3.53 -19.35 -6.49
C LEU A 31 3.34 -19.49 -4.98
N SER A 32 2.19 -20.04 -4.58
CA SER A 32 1.87 -20.27 -3.17
C SER A 32 1.78 -21.78 -2.88
N ASP A 33 2.02 -22.17 -1.65
CA ASP A 33 1.77 -23.54 -1.18
C ASP A 33 0.26 -23.83 -1.03
N SER A 34 -0.08 -25.05 -0.60
CA SER A 34 -1.47 -25.48 -0.40
C SER A 34 -2.21 -24.70 0.71
N SER A 35 -1.51 -23.95 1.52
CA SER A 35 -2.03 -23.07 2.57
C SER A 35 -2.08 -21.60 2.13
N PHE A 36 -1.94 -21.34 0.83
CA PHE A 36 -1.88 -20.01 0.23
C PHE A 36 -0.72 -19.13 0.74
N LYS A 37 0.33 -19.74 1.29
CA LYS A 37 1.53 -19.03 1.70
C LYS A 37 2.43 -18.80 0.47
N PRO A 38 2.81 -17.54 0.17
CA PRO A 38 3.68 -17.23 -0.95
C PRO A 38 5.04 -17.91 -0.80
N MET A 39 5.47 -18.61 -1.84
CA MET A 39 6.77 -19.29 -1.92
C MET A 39 7.73 -18.58 -2.89
N ILE A 40 7.21 -18.14 -4.02
CA ILE A 40 7.98 -17.46 -5.06
C ILE A 40 7.15 -16.33 -5.61
N HIS A 41 7.74 -15.15 -5.62
CA HIS A 41 7.20 -13.98 -6.32
C HIS A 41 8.15 -13.58 -7.44
N ARG A 42 7.60 -13.30 -8.63
CA ARG A 42 8.32 -12.74 -9.77
C ARG A 42 7.47 -11.65 -10.40
N SER A 43 8.12 -10.60 -10.86
CA SER A 43 7.46 -9.57 -11.65
C SER A 43 8.20 -9.37 -12.98
N LYS A 44 7.45 -9.00 -14.01
CA LYS A 44 7.98 -8.65 -15.32
C LYS A 44 7.23 -7.45 -15.85
N SER A 45 7.95 -6.40 -16.19
CA SER A 45 7.36 -5.28 -16.93
C SER A 45 7.09 -5.68 -18.38
N ILE A 46 5.89 -5.40 -18.85
CA ILE A 46 5.45 -5.59 -20.24
C ILE A 46 4.90 -4.28 -20.78
N PHE A 47 5.01 -4.09 -22.07
CA PHE A 47 4.41 -2.96 -22.77
C PHE A 47 3.23 -3.47 -23.60
N ILE A 48 2.06 -2.87 -23.42
CA ILE A 48 0.86 -3.17 -24.21
C ILE A 48 0.64 -2.01 -25.16
N TYR A 49 0.38 -2.33 -26.43
CA TYR A 49 0.02 -1.36 -27.45
C TYR A 49 -1.37 -1.67 -28.01
N ASN A 50 -2.37 -0.93 -27.58
CA ASN A 50 -3.77 -1.00 -28.03
C ASN A 50 -4.24 0.37 -28.51
N PRO A 51 -3.93 0.78 -29.75
CA PRO A 51 -4.22 2.13 -30.26
C PRO A 51 -5.72 2.41 -30.39
N ASN A 52 -6.53 1.36 -30.46
CA ASN A 52 -7.99 1.47 -30.59
C ASN A 52 -8.73 1.62 -29.26
N ILE A 53 -8.02 1.41 -28.14
CA ILE A 53 -8.61 1.56 -26.81
C ILE A 53 -8.26 2.94 -26.26
N LYS A 54 -9.28 3.79 -26.15
CA LYS A 54 -9.15 5.14 -25.60
C LYS A 54 -9.44 5.14 -24.10
N PRO A 55 -8.78 6.02 -23.31
CA PRO A 55 -9.04 6.15 -21.87
C PRO A 55 -10.51 6.35 -21.52
N GLU A 56 -11.22 7.13 -22.32
CA GLU A 56 -12.64 7.44 -22.12
C GLU A 56 -13.51 6.17 -22.20
N MET A 57 -13.24 5.28 -23.16
CA MET A 57 -13.99 4.02 -23.35
C MET A 57 -13.80 3.07 -22.15
N VAL A 58 -12.62 3.03 -21.58
CA VAL A 58 -12.32 2.22 -20.39
C VAL A 58 -12.97 2.84 -19.16
N ALA A 59 -12.92 4.15 -19.05
CA ALA A 59 -13.55 4.88 -17.95
C ALA A 59 -15.08 4.70 -17.95
N GLU A 60 -15.75 4.78 -19.10
CA GLU A 60 -17.18 4.55 -19.21
C GLU A 60 -17.60 3.15 -18.76
N ARG A 61 -16.94 2.10 -19.28
CA ARG A 61 -17.22 0.72 -18.86
C ARG A 61 -16.97 0.49 -17.35
N ASN A 62 -15.95 1.11 -16.82
CA ASN A 62 -15.66 1.04 -15.39
C ASN A 62 -16.72 1.77 -14.57
N ILE A 63 -17.27 2.90 -15.06
CA ILE A 63 -18.31 3.65 -14.35
C ILE A 63 -19.56 2.80 -14.21
N ASP A 64 -20.08 2.17 -15.27
CA ASP A 64 -21.29 1.35 -15.20
C ASP A 64 -21.16 0.22 -14.16
N ALA A 65 -20.04 -0.50 -14.20
CA ALA A 65 -19.78 -1.58 -13.25
C ALA A 65 -19.62 -1.08 -11.80
N LEU A 66 -18.99 0.08 -11.62
CA LEU A 66 -18.83 0.70 -10.29
C LEU A 66 -20.14 1.29 -9.78
N SER A 67 -20.98 1.86 -10.64
CA SER A 67 -22.30 2.35 -10.25
C SER A 67 -23.17 1.26 -9.65
N MET A 68 -23.13 0.06 -10.21
CA MET A 68 -23.80 -1.10 -9.62
C MET A 68 -23.23 -1.48 -8.25
N GLU A 69 -21.91 -1.43 -8.11
CA GLU A 69 -21.22 -1.78 -6.84
C GLU A 69 -21.50 -0.73 -5.75
N PHE A 70 -21.59 0.56 -6.11
CA PHE A 70 -21.83 1.66 -5.16
C PHE A 70 -23.30 1.95 -4.87
N ALA A 71 -24.25 1.39 -5.63
CA ALA A 71 -25.68 1.72 -5.54
C ALA A 71 -26.28 1.59 -4.13
N GLY A 72 -25.82 0.61 -3.35
CA GLY A 72 -26.31 0.36 -1.97
C GLY A 72 -25.39 0.85 -0.86
N VAL A 73 -24.29 1.52 -1.19
CA VAL A 73 -23.31 1.93 -0.16
C VAL A 73 -23.85 3.09 0.66
N THR A 74 -23.83 2.98 2.00
CA THR A 74 -24.32 4.01 2.92
C THR A 74 -23.35 5.19 3.04
N GLU A 75 -23.81 6.29 3.62
CA GLU A 75 -22.98 7.48 3.82
C GLU A 75 -21.77 7.19 4.73
N GLU A 76 -22.00 6.45 5.81
CA GLU A 76 -20.97 6.09 6.79
C GLU A 76 -19.85 5.27 6.12
N LEU A 77 -20.21 4.30 5.27
CA LEU A 77 -19.23 3.52 4.53
C LEU A 77 -18.45 4.36 3.52
N LEU A 78 -19.10 5.33 2.86
CA LEU A 78 -18.42 6.26 1.94
C LEU A 78 -17.43 7.17 2.68
N ASP A 79 -17.78 7.62 3.89
CA ASP A 79 -16.90 8.44 4.72
C ASP A 79 -15.72 7.61 5.28
N GLU A 80 -15.94 6.34 5.61
CA GLU A 80 -14.86 5.42 5.93
C GLU A 80 -13.94 5.20 4.72
N MET A 81 -14.50 4.93 3.55
CA MET A 81 -13.74 4.78 2.31
C MET A 81 -12.90 6.02 2.00
N ARG A 82 -13.41 7.22 2.31
CA ARG A 82 -12.65 8.46 2.14
C ARG A 82 -11.37 8.45 3.00
N GLN A 83 -11.45 7.96 4.23
CA GLN A 83 -10.26 7.81 5.09
C GLN A 83 -9.30 6.76 4.53
N GLN A 84 -9.84 5.65 4.02
CA GLN A 84 -9.05 4.54 3.50
C GLN A 84 -8.23 4.94 2.26
N VAL A 85 -8.76 5.82 1.38
CA VAL A 85 -8.06 6.26 0.17
C VAL A 85 -7.10 7.43 0.39
N GLU A 86 -6.87 7.87 1.64
CA GLU A 86 -6.05 9.04 1.96
C GLU A 86 -4.64 8.99 1.35
N TYR A 87 -4.10 7.81 1.15
CA TYR A 87 -2.74 7.63 0.62
C TYR A 87 -2.63 7.63 -0.90
N ILE A 88 -3.77 7.62 -1.61
CA ILE A 88 -3.82 7.60 -3.08
C ILE A 88 -4.68 8.72 -3.68
N ILE A 89 -5.36 9.49 -2.83
CA ILE A 89 -6.16 10.64 -3.27
C ILE A 89 -5.26 11.84 -3.57
N THR A 90 -5.49 12.49 -4.69
CA THR A 90 -4.78 13.73 -5.04
C THR A 90 -5.30 14.95 -4.27
N GLY A 91 -4.57 16.06 -4.31
CA GLY A 91 -5.01 17.33 -3.70
C GLY A 91 -6.34 17.82 -4.29
N ASP A 92 -6.46 17.80 -5.61
CA ASP A 92 -7.67 18.24 -6.31
C ASP A 92 -8.89 17.37 -6.02
N GLU A 93 -8.69 16.05 -5.93
CA GLU A 93 -9.75 15.11 -5.56
C GLU A 93 -10.19 15.33 -4.11
N ARG A 94 -9.24 15.61 -3.20
CA ARG A 94 -9.52 15.94 -1.80
C ARG A 94 -10.37 17.20 -1.69
N GLU A 95 -10.03 18.25 -2.41
CA GLU A 95 -10.81 19.50 -2.47
C GLU A 95 -12.19 19.27 -3.12
N THR A 96 -12.25 18.43 -4.15
CA THR A 96 -13.51 18.04 -4.77
C THR A 96 -14.42 17.31 -3.78
N TYR A 97 -13.90 16.34 -3.03
CA TYR A 97 -14.68 15.62 -2.02
C TYR A 97 -15.21 16.52 -0.91
N LYS A 98 -14.48 17.54 -0.49
CA LYS A 98 -14.96 18.52 0.53
C LYS A 98 -16.21 19.29 0.08
N ARG A 99 -16.42 19.44 -1.22
CA ARG A 99 -17.58 20.13 -1.80
C ARG A 99 -18.79 19.23 -2.00
N VAL A 100 -18.63 17.93 -1.86
CA VAL A 100 -19.68 16.93 -2.00
C VAL A 100 -20.60 16.98 -0.79
N LYS A 101 -21.91 17.12 -1.02
CA LYS A 101 -22.92 17.34 0.02
C LYS A 101 -23.86 16.14 0.23
N THR A 102 -24.11 15.36 -0.80
CA THR A 102 -25.11 14.29 -0.76
C THR A 102 -24.48 12.92 -0.94
N VAL A 103 -25.14 11.88 -0.41
CA VAL A 103 -24.74 10.49 -0.55
C VAL A 103 -24.54 10.12 -2.03
N GLU A 104 -25.44 10.56 -2.91
CA GLU A 104 -25.34 10.31 -4.33
C GLU A 104 -24.10 10.95 -4.96
N GLN A 105 -23.76 12.17 -4.56
CA GLN A 105 -22.54 12.82 -5.02
C GLN A 105 -21.27 12.10 -4.49
N LYS A 106 -21.29 11.59 -3.24
CA LYS A 106 -20.19 10.78 -2.68
C LYS A 106 -20.01 9.48 -3.48
N ARG A 107 -21.11 8.79 -3.84
CA ARG A 107 -21.06 7.59 -4.70
C ARG A 107 -20.43 7.91 -6.04
N LYS A 108 -20.91 8.94 -6.74
CA LYS A 108 -20.35 9.39 -8.04
C LYS A 108 -18.89 9.81 -7.96
N PHE A 109 -18.48 10.39 -6.84
CA PHE A 109 -17.07 10.67 -6.61
C PHE A 109 -16.25 9.38 -6.63
N PHE A 110 -16.63 8.35 -5.87
CA PHE A 110 -15.89 7.09 -5.81
C PHE A 110 -15.98 6.28 -7.09
N GLU A 111 -17.08 6.32 -7.81
CA GLU A 111 -17.21 5.74 -9.14
C GLU A 111 -16.12 6.30 -10.07
N ARG A 112 -16.01 7.63 -10.18
CA ARG A 112 -15.00 8.30 -11.00
C ARG A 112 -13.59 8.07 -10.49
N PHE A 113 -13.40 8.14 -9.18
CA PHE A 113 -12.11 7.92 -8.53
C PHE A 113 -11.51 6.56 -8.89
N TRP A 114 -12.30 5.51 -8.84
CA TRP A 114 -11.86 4.18 -9.21
C TRP A 114 -11.85 3.94 -10.72
N ALA A 115 -12.81 4.49 -11.46
CA ALA A 115 -12.86 4.35 -12.92
C ALA A 115 -11.55 4.82 -13.58
N THR A 116 -11.00 5.94 -13.13
CA THR A 116 -9.74 6.49 -13.66
C THR A 116 -8.49 5.70 -13.22
N ARG A 117 -8.61 4.85 -12.22
CA ARG A 117 -7.51 4.04 -11.64
C ARG A 117 -7.53 2.57 -12.06
N GLY A 118 -8.43 2.17 -12.96
CA GLY A 118 -8.56 0.78 -13.42
C GLY A 118 -9.81 0.05 -12.90
N GLY A 119 -10.78 0.79 -12.39
CA GLY A 119 -12.11 0.28 -12.07
C GLY A 119 -12.15 -0.65 -10.85
N ILE A 120 -13.06 -1.62 -10.91
CA ILE A 120 -13.29 -2.59 -9.83
C ILE A 120 -12.03 -3.38 -9.49
N SER A 121 -11.23 -3.78 -10.47
CA SER A 121 -10.00 -4.55 -10.24
C SER A 121 -8.99 -3.78 -9.41
N ALA A 122 -8.76 -2.51 -9.74
CA ALA A 122 -7.87 -1.65 -8.98
C ALA A 122 -8.39 -1.39 -7.56
N ARG A 123 -9.71 -1.19 -7.42
CA ARG A 123 -10.35 -1.07 -6.12
C ARG A 123 -10.13 -2.32 -5.26
N ARG A 124 -10.40 -3.51 -5.80
CA ARG A 124 -10.20 -4.78 -5.09
C ARG A 124 -8.74 -4.97 -4.67
N ALA A 125 -7.79 -4.71 -5.57
CA ALA A 125 -6.37 -4.80 -5.25
C ALA A 125 -5.96 -3.86 -4.12
N TYR A 126 -6.51 -2.65 -4.11
CA TYR A 126 -6.27 -1.69 -3.04
C TYR A 126 -6.91 -2.12 -1.70
N MET A 127 -8.15 -2.61 -1.73
CA MET A 127 -8.83 -3.13 -0.53
C MET A 127 -8.09 -4.32 0.08
N ASN A 128 -7.57 -5.23 -0.74
CA ASN A 128 -6.73 -6.33 -0.26
C ASN A 128 -5.45 -5.82 0.44
N LYS A 129 -4.82 -4.76 -0.07
CA LYS A 129 -3.68 -4.12 0.62
C LYS A 129 -4.06 -3.50 1.96
N LEU A 130 -5.24 -2.87 2.05
CA LEU A 130 -5.75 -2.32 3.31
C LEU A 130 -6.01 -3.44 4.32
N GLU A 131 -6.65 -4.52 3.89
CA GLU A 131 -6.93 -5.68 4.74
C GLU A 131 -5.64 -6.31 5.26
N GLU A 132 -4.66 -6.51 4.37
CA GLU A 132 -3.34 -7.01 4.76
C GLU A 132 -2.63 -6.05 5.73
N ALA A 133 -2.69 -4.74 5.49
CA ALA A 133 -2.15 -3.76 6.41
C ALA A 133 -2.83 -3.83 7.79
N ASN A 134 -4.15 -4.00 7.82
CA ASN A 134 -4.90 -4.17 9.05
C ASN A 134 -4.51 -5.46 9.77
N ARG A 135 -4.43 -6.56 9.07
CA ARG A 135 -4.03 -7.86 9.65
C ARG A 135 -2.63 -7.81 10.28
N ARG A 136 -1.68 -7.10 9.66
CA ARG A 136 -0.27 -7.10 10.08
C ARG A 136 0.09 -6.02 11.09
N PHE A 137 -0.56 -4.86 11.02
CA PHE A 137 -0.07 -3.66 11.68
C PHE A 137 -1.09 -3.01 12.62
N SER A 138 -2.29 -3.57 12.79
CA SER A 138 -3.25 -3.05 13.79
C SER A 138 -2.71 -3.15 15.20
N GLN A 139 -3.04 -2.15 16.02
CA GLN A 139 -2.64 -2.13 17.42
C GLN A 139 -3.79 -1.59 18.29
N GLY A 140 -4.26 -2.41 19.22
CA GLY A 140 -5.45 -2.10 20.02
C GLY A 140 -6.65 -1.84 19.10
N SER A 141 -7.32 -0.72 19.26
CA SER A 141 -8.44 -0.28 18.41
C SER A 141 -8.01 0.48 17.14
N THR A 142 -6.71 0.72 16.93
CA THR A 142 -6.23 1.46 15.76
C THR A 142 -6.03 0.51 14.58
N PRO A 143 -6.74 0.70 13.46
CA PRO A 143 -6.56 -0.09 12.26
C PRO A 143 -5.14 0.05 11.71
N GLY A 144 -4.60 -1.06 11.17
CA GLY A 144 -3.22 -1.12 10.69
C GLY A 144 -2.93 -0.12 9.56
N TYR A 145 -3.91 0.17 8.69
CA TYR A 145 -3.72 1.16 7.64
C TYR A 145 -3.47 2.59 8.18
N LYS A 146 -3.87 2.89 9.42
CA LYS A 146 -3.58 4.17 10.10
C LYS A 146 -2.23 4.19 10.81
N MET A 147 -1.58 3.03 10.97
CA MET A 147 -0.25 2.93 11.55
C MET A 147 0.82 3.25 10.51
N ASP A 148 1.96 3.78 10.94
CA ASP A 148 3.04 4.17 10.02
C ASP A 148 3.53 3.02 9.14
N LYS A 149 3.72 1.82 9.71
CA LYS A 149 4.07 0.63 8.93
C LYS A 149 3.01 0.28 7.88
N GLY A 150 1.73 0.32 8.26
CA GLY A 150 0.63 0.05 7.33
C GLY A 150 0.53 1.10 6.24
N ARG A 151 0.73 2.37 6.57
CA ARG A 151 0.76 3.47 5.61
C ARG A 151 1.87 3.28 4.57
N ILE A 152 3.08 2.97 5.01
CA ILE A 152 4.22 2.74 4.11
C ILE A 152 3.99 1.50 3.26
N PHE A 153 3.48 0.41 3.85
CA PHE A 153 3.11 -0.80 3.10
C PHE A 153 2.05 -0.52 2.00
N ILE A 154 1.02 0.28 2.28
CA ILE A 154 0.01 0.63 1.28
C ILE A 154 0.61 1.45 0.15
N LYS A 155 1.48 2.42 0.46
CA LYS A 155 2.09 3.32 -0.54
C LYS A 155 3.12 2.61 -1.42
N TYR A 156 4.00 1.82 -0.80
CA TYR A 156 5.21 1.30 -1.45
C TYR A 156 5.20 -0.22 -1.64
N GLY A 157 4.24 -0.92 -1.03
CA GLY A 157 4.17 -2.39 -1.07
C GLY A 157 5.06 -3.07 -0.03
N GLU A 158 5.38 -4.34 -0.27
CA GLU A 158 6.28 -5.13 0.58
C GLU A 158 7.72 -4.66 0.40
N PRO A 159 8.48 -4.40 1.49
CA PRO A 159 9.91 -4.12 1.38
C PRO A 159 10.68 -5.36 0.91
N GLN A 160 11.77 -5.17 0.18
CA GLN A 160 12.64 -6.25 -0.27
C GLN A 160 13.44 -6.85 0.88
N ASN A 161 13.78 -6.01 1.88
CA ASN A 161 14.47 -6.49 3.07
C ASN A 161 13.96 -5.75 4.32
N ILE A 162 13.96 -6.46 5.46
CA ILE A 162 13.63 -5.90 6.78
C ILE A 162 14.72 -6.29 7.76
N GLU A 163 15.47 -5.31 8.23
CA GLU A 163 16.40 -5.48 9.36
C GLU A 163 15.65 -5.16 10.65
N ARG A 164 15.81 -6.02 11.65
CA ARG A 164 15.15 -5.85 12.95
C ARG A 164 16.18 -5.85 14.05
N GLU A 165 16.14 -4.82 14.87
CA GLU A 165 16.93 -4.71 16.08
C GLU A 165 16.01 -4.74 17.30
N ASN A 166 16.23 -5.74 18.13
CA ASN A 166 15.47 -5.90 19.36
C ASN A 166 15.96 -4.94 20.44
N SER A 167 15.15 -4.73 21.47
CA SER A 167 15.53 -3.92 22.62
C SER A 167 16.75 -4.49 23.31
N SER A 168 17.69 -3.62 23.66
CA SER A 168 18.83 -3.91 24.50
C SER A 168 18.92 -2.90 25.65
N SER A 169 19.88 -3.08 26.57
CA SER A 169 20.11 -2.14 27.69
C SER A 169 20.34 -0.70 27.22
N ASN A 170 20.85 -0.52 26.00
CA ASN A 170 21.25 0.76 25.46
C ASN A 170 20.41 1.21 24.24
N GLN A 171 19.47 0.39 23.76
CA GLN A 171 18.79 0.64 22.50
C GLN A 171 17.32 0.24 22.53
N LYS A 172 16.46 1.09 21.99
CA LYS A 172 15.05 0.80 21.76
C LYS A 172 14.88 -0.09 20.54
N PRO A 173 13.83 -0.94 20.48
CA PRO A 173 13.60 -1.76 19.29
C PRO A 173 13.27 -0.88 18.08
N TYR A 174 13.86 -1.24 16.94
CA TYR A 174 13.58 -0.59 15.67
C TYR A 174 13.65 -1.56 14.48
N GLU A 175 13.04 -1.17 13.37
CA GLU A 175 13.10 -1.88 12.10
C GLU A 175 13.52 -0.92 10.99
N ILE A 176 14.37 -1.41 10.07
CA ILE A 176 14.72 -0.72 8.83
C ILE A 176 14.10 -1.51 7.69
N TRP A 177 13.17 -0.89 6.99
CA TRP A 177 12.59 -1.42 5.76
C TRP A 177 13.32 -0.86 4.55
N GLN A 178 13.81 -1.75 3.69
CA GLN A 178 14.58 -1.39 2.51
C GLN A 178 13.75 -1.67 1.27
N TYR A 179 13.66 -0.65 0.41
CA TYR A 179 12.98 -0.71 -0.87
C TYR A 179 13.99 -0.42 -1.98
N GLU A 180 14.03 -1.31 -2.97
CA GLU A 180 14.85 -1.16 -4.15
C GLU A 180 14.02 -0.61 -5.31
N ASN A 181 14.63 0.26 -6.13
CA ASN A 181 14.05 0.74 -7.40
C ASN A 181 12.67 1.41 -7.26
N ILE A 182 12.45 2.21 -6.21
CA ILE A 182 11.24 3.05 -6.15
C ILE A 182 11.24 4.00 -7.36
N PRO A 183 10.14 4.04 -8.16
CA PRO A 183 10.07 4.91 -9.33
C PRO A 183 10.39 6.36 -9.01
N GLY A 184 11.38 6.93 -9.74
CA GLY A 184 11.83 8.31 -9.57
C GLY A 184 12.72 8.59 -8.36
N GLN A 185 13.04 7.59 -7.52
CA GLN A 185 13.82 7.78 -6.29
C GLN A 185 14.98 6.78 -6.11
N GLY A 186 14.93 5.61 -6.79
CA GLY A 186 15.92 4.55 -6.60
C GLY A 186 15.70 3.79 -5.29
N ASN A 187 16.81 3.52 -4.55
CA ASN A 187 16.76 2.77 -3.30
C ASN A 187 16.40 3.71 -2.14
N VAL A 188 15.41 3.32 -1.35
CA VAL A 188 14.97 4.08 -0.17
C VAL A 188 14.88 3.20 1.06
N ILE A 189 15.04 3.82 2.23
CA ILE A 189 14.84 3.17 3.51
C ILE A 189 13.77 3.90 4.32
N PHE A 190 13.10 3.13 5.18
CA PHE A 190 12.19 3.62 6.21
C PHE A 190 12.62 3.03 7.55
N VAL A 191 12.81 3.87 8.56
CA VAL A 191 13.20 3.44 9.90
C VAL A 191 12.02 3.67 10.84
N PHE A 192 11.58 2.59 11.45
CA PHE A 192 10.49 2.59 12.43
C PHE A 192 11.04 2.22 13.80
N ALA A 193 10.67 2.96 14.84
CA ALA A 193 11.11 2.66 16.20
C ALA A 193 9.93 2.59 17.17
N ASP A 194 9.98 1.62 18.08
CA ASP A 194 9.11 1.58 19.25
C ASP A 194 9.71 2.44 20.37
N ARG A 195 9.38 3.73 20.33
CA ARG A 195 9.95 4.72 21.25
C ARG A 195 9.51 4.52 22.70
N MET A 196 8.35 3.93 22.91
CA MET A 196 7.71 3.80 24.22
C MET A 196 7.78 2.38 24.79
N GLY A 197 8.21 1.38 23.99
CA GLY A 197 8.31 -0.02 24.43
C GLY A 197 6.97 -0.77 24.49
N PHE A 198 5.93 -0.26 23.84
CA PHE A 198 4.59 -0.87 23.82
C PHE A 198 4.25 -1.58 22.48
N GLY A 199 5.25 -1.83 21.65
CA GLY A 199 5.05 -2.46 20.33
C GLY A 199 4.54 -1.50 19.26
N ARG A 200 4.41 -0.19 19.56
CA ARG A 200 4.01 0.82 18.60
C ARG A 200 5.20 1.41 17.88
N TYR A 201 5.37 0.98 16.64
CA TYR A 201 6.44 1.45 15.77
C TYR A 201 6.01 2.70 15.02
N GLU A 202 6.72 3.80 15.22
CA GLU A 202 6.51 5.09 14.55
C GLU A 202 7.64 5.32 13.53
N LEU A 203 7.31 5.93 12.39
CA LEU A 203 8.31 6.31 11.39
C LEU A 203 9.15 7.46 11.93
N ILE A 204 10.45 7.22 12.11
CA ILE A 204 11.39 8.20 12.67
C ILE A 204 12.39 8.75 11.65
N HIS A 205 12.57 8.04 10.53
CA HIS A 205 13.42 8.47 9.43
C HIS A 205 13.04 7.78 8.13
N SER A 206 13.27 8.45 7.01
CA SER A 206 13.25 7.88 5.66
C SER A 206 14.17 8.66 4.74
N THR A 207 14.64 7.99 3.69
CA THR A 207 15.29 8.64 2.53
C THR A 207 14.31 8.91 1.39
N ALA A 208 13.03 8.49 1.51
CA ALA A 208 12.01 8.72 0.50
C ALA A 208 11.59 10.19 0.44
N ILE A 209 11.42 10.72 -0.78
CA ILE A 209 10.95 12.08 -1.01
C ILE A 209 9.54 12.27 -0.43
N GLY A 210 9.37 13.34 0.36
CA GLY A 210 8.07 13.68 0.98
C GLY A 210 7.73 12.90 2.25
N GLU A 211 8.64 12.09 2.76
CA GLU A 211 8.50 11.39 4.04
C GLU A 211 9.40 12.03 5.12
N VAL A 212 9.22 11.58 6.37
CA VAL A 212 10.00 12.10 7.51
C VAL A 212 11.49 11.85 7.30
N HIS A 213 12.29 12.92 7.29
CA HIS A 213 13.73 12.83 7.15
C HIS A 213 14.43 13.32 8.42
N ASN A 214 15.21 12.43 9.07
CA ASN A 214 15.97 12.71 10.27
C ASN A 214 17.31 11.96 10.26
N GLU A 215 18.38 12.59 9.87
CA GLU A 215 19.71 11.96 9.80
C GLU A 215 20.22 11.47 11.17
N ASN A 216 19.74 12.09 12.25
CA ASN A 216 20.10 11.74 13.62
C ASN A 216 19.20 10.67 14.24
N TRP A 217 18.46 9.91 13.45
CA TRP A 217 17.52 8.90 13.94
C TRP A 217 18.14 7.87 14.91
N ARG A 218 19.43 7.57 14.74
CA ARG A 218 20.16 6.67 15.65
C ARG A 218 20.21 7.18 17.09
N GLN A 219 20.20 8.49 17.29
CA GLN A 219 20.13 9.08 18.63
C GLN A 219 18.73 8.88 19.25
N VAL A 220 17.68 8.83 18.44
CA VAL A 220 16.30 8.60 18.90
C VAL A 220 16.12 7.18 19.48
N VAL A 221 16.80 6.20 18.91
CA VAL A 221 16.73 4.79 19.36
C VAL A 221 17.70 4.50 20.50
N ASN A 222 18.74 5.30 20.71
CA ASN A 222 19.68 5.14 21.82
C ASN A 222 19.01 5.55 23.14
N GLN A 223 19.02 4.67 24.15
CA GLN A 223 18.42 4.92 25.46
C GLN A 223 19.24 5.86 26.33
N ASN A 224 20.55 5.97 26.09
CA ASN A 224 21.46 6.78 26.93
C ASN A 224 21.19 8.28 26.87
N ASN A 225 20.59 8.81 25.80
CA ASN A 225 20.29 10.23 25.69
C ASN A 225 19.13 10.70 26.58
N ASN A 226 18.30 9.80 27.12
CA ASN A 226 17.17 10.19 27.97
C ASN A 226 17.56 10.28 29.47
N ARG A 227 18.75 9.79 29.87
CA ARG A 227 19.24 9.94 31.26
C ARG A 227 19.94 11.28 31.50
N ALA A 228 20.66 11.79 30.50
CA ALA A 228 21.38 13.05 30.62
C ALA A 228 20.48 14.29 30.81
N ASN A 229 19.19 14.22 30.40
CA ASN A 229 18.22 15.31 30.59
C ASN A 229 17.40 15.20 31.90
N ARG A 230 17.57 14.14 32.71
CA ARG A 230 16.88 14.00 34.01
C ARG A 230 17.72 14.38 35.21
N ASP A 231 19.04 14.42 35.05
CA ASP A 231 19.98 14.71 36.15
C ASP A 231 20.48 16.18 36.14
N GLY A 232 19.80 17.04 35.38
CA GLY A 232 20.09 18.48 35.27
C GLY A 232 19.04 19.36 35.92
N PHE A 233 18.73 19.12 37.21
CA PHE A 233 18.13 20.09 38.12
C PHE A 233 18.67 19.88 39.53
#